data_23ccb2c8acef2625d29fdf6771d2cd02
#
_entry.id   23ccb2c8acef2625d29fdf6771d2cd02
#
_cell.length_a   1.000
_cell.length_b   1.000
_cell.length_c   1.000
_cell.angle_alpha   90.00
_cell.angle_beta   90.00
_cell.angle_gamma   90.00
#
_symmetry.space_group_name_H-M   'P 1'
#
loop_
_entity.id
_entity.type
_entity.pdbx_description
1 polymer ?
#
loop_
_entity_poly.entity_id
_entity_poly.type
_entity_poly.pdbx_seq_one_letter_code
_entity_poly.pdbx_strand_id
1 'polypeptide(L)'
;MTIGKKCAVLILAVVLVLSVSGCGGSIDVSKFTENTLVINKDGSVTEVSVDSYSEDYYTQEALEQYVNEEVDTYNEQHPAASGKEKDKVIKVDTVKVSEDNARVVLDFASVEAYTDFNSASLDYVKASELSNDVKALSLKDADGQSVGAWSAIEKPEDYQAVGIYAPVQVAVSGKIAYVSENVTVTDKSTAKCDSTPAVIIYK
;
A
#
# COMPACT_ATOMS: atom_id res chain seq x y z
N MET A 1 -48.66 11.91 48.24
CA MET A 1 -48.33 12.66 47.04
C MET A 1 -46.98 12.16 46.54
N THR A 2 -47.03 11.21 45.64
CA THR A 2 -45.87 10.38 45.24
C THR A 2 -45.32 10.87 43.89
N ILE A 3 -44.11 11.32 43.94
CA ILE A 3 -43.38 11.80 42.74
C ILE A 3 -42.66 10.59 42.11
N GLY A 4 -43.13 10.18 40.95
CA GLY A 4 -42.52 9.09 40.18
C GLY A 4 -41.22 9.55 39.50
N LYS A 5 -40.14 8.83 39.80
CA LYS A 5 -38.87 8.96 39.12
C LYS A 5 -38.92 8.24 37.74
N LYS A 6 -38.92 8.99 36.65
CA LYS A 6 -38.73 8.42 35.30
C LYS A 6 -37.24 8.27 35.06
N CYS A 7 -36.74 7.03 35.05
CA CYS A 7 -35.43 6.69 34.53
C CYS A 7 -35.44 6.83 33.02
N ALA A 8 -34.68 7.78 32.50
CA ALA A 8 -34.37 7.85 31.09
C ALA A 8 -33.21 6.90 30.80
N VAL A 9 -33.51 5.82 30.10
CA VAL A 9 -32.49 4.91 29.55
C VAL A 9 -31.94 5.56 28.27
N LEU A 10 -30.70 5.98 28.37
CA LEU A 10 -29.96 6.49 27.23
C LEU A 10 -29.44 5.29 26.44
N ILE A 11 -30.09 4.94 25.34
CA ILE A 11 -29.63 3.90 24.43
C ILE A 11 -28.50 4.56 23.59
N LEU A 12 -27.26 4.21 23.91
CA LEU A 12 -26.10 4.53 23.11
C LEU A 12 -26.11 3.63 21.88
N ALA A 13 -26.60 4.15 20.75
CA ALA A 13 -26.52 3.45 19.47
C ALA A 13 -25.06 3.46 19.01
N VAL A 14 -24.37 2.34 19.23
CA VAL A 14 -23.08 2.07 18.59
C VAL A 14 -23.37 1.81 17.11
N VAL A 15 -23.12 2.80 16.28
CA VAL A 15 -23.12 2.63 14.82
C VAL A 15 -21.91 1.80 14.46
N LEU A 16 -22.11 0.49 14.32
CA LEU A 16 -21.14 -0.41 13.76
C LEU A 16 -21.10 -0.12 12.24
N VAL A 17 -20.11 0.65 11.80
CA VAL A 17 -19.82 0.79 10.38
C VAL A 17 -19.26 -0.56 9.91
N LEU A 18 -20.16 -1.40 9.38
CA LEU A 18 -19.77 -2.58 8.63
C LEU A 18 -19.16 -2.09 7.31
N SER A 19 -17.84 -1.97 7.29
CA SER A 19 -17.09 -1.93 6.04
C SER A 19 -17.38 -3.25 5.31
N VAL A 20 -18.10 -3.17 4.20
CA VAL A 20 -18.33 -4.29 3.30
C VAL A 20 -16.98 -4.60 2.65
N SER A 21 -16.20 -5.46 3.30
CA SER A 21 -14.99 -6.04 2.73
C SER A 21 -15.41 -6.88 1.53
N GLY A 22 -15.13 -6.39 0.33
CA GLY A 22 -15.14 -7.22 -0.87
C GLY A 22 -14.26 -8.45 -0.62
N CYS A 23 -14.69 -9.60 -1.06
CA CYS A 23 -14.11 -10.93 -0.83
C CYS A 23 -12.76 -11.08 -1.55
N GLY A 24 -11.73 -10.51 -0.98
CA GLY A 24 -10.30 -10.62 -1.19
C GLY A 24 -9.71 -9.98 0.04
N GLY A 25 -9.11 -10.77 0.94
CA GLY A 25 -8.67 -10.27 2.24
C GLY A 25 -7.77 -9.05 2.07
N SER A 26 -8.25 -7.89 2.51
CA SER A 26 -7.45 -6.67 2.55
C SER A 26 -6.27 -6.88 3.49
N ILE A 27 -5.09 -6.46 3.06
CA ILE A 27 -3.90 -6.48 3.89
C ILE A 27 -4.10 -5.44 5.00
N ASP A 28 -3.94 -5.86 6.26
CA ASP A 28 -4.02 -4.95 7.40
C ASP A 28 -2.79 -4.02 7.40
N VAL A 29 -3.00 -2.78 7.00
CA VAL A 29 -1.93 -1.76 6.90
C VAL A 29 -1.48 -1.27 8.26
N SER A 30 -2.28 -1.43 9.32
CA SER A 30 -1.95 -0.95 10.67
C SER A 30 -0.71 -1.63 11.26
N LYS A 31 -0.36 -2.80 10.77
CA LYS A 31 0.80 -3.59 11.22
C LYS A 31 2.15 -3.06 10.72
N PHE A 32 2.15 -2.23 9.66
CA PHE A 32 3.40 -1.74 9.10
C PHE A 32 3.92 -0.52 9.88
N THR A 33 5.15 -0.61 10.34
CA THR A 33 5.84 0.41 11.14
C THR A 33 6.97 1.10 10.38
N GLU A 34 7.15 0.77 9.11
CA GLU A 34 8.10 1.38 8.18
C GLU A 34 7.42 1.65 6.84
N ASN A 35 8.07 2.44 5.98
CA ASN A 35 7.59 2.78 4.66
C ASN A 35 7.26 1.52 3.87
N THR A 36 5.98 1.37 3.49
CA THR A 36 5.47 0.14 2.88
C THR A 36 4.51 0.46 1.74
N LEU A 37 4.71 -0.19 0.61
CA LEU A 37 3.74 -0.22 -0.49
C LEU A 37 2.93 -1.51 -0.42
N VAL A 38 1.62 -1.38 -0.38
CA VAL A 38 0.69 -2.51 -0.45
C VAL A 38 0.10 -2.54 -1.86
N ILE A 39 0.38 -3.61 -2.59
CA ILE A 39 -0.11 -3.81 -3.95
C ILE A 39 -1.33 -4.74 -3.89
N ASN A 40 -2.48 -4.18 -4.18
CA ASN A 40 -3.74 -4.90 -4.16
C ASN A 40 -3.95 -5.72 -5.45
N LYS A 41 -4.87 -6.68 -5.40
CA LYS A 41 -5.14 -7.60 -6.51
C LYS A 41 -5.66 -6.89 -7.77
N ASP A 42 -6.33 -5.78 -7.62
CA ASP A 42 -6.89 -4.96 -8.70
C ASP A 42 -5.90 -3.92 -9.27
N GLY A 43 -4.67 -3.88 -8.75
CA GLY A 43 -3.64 -2.93 -9.14
C GLY A 43 -3.72 -1.59 -8.40
N SER A 44 -4.65 -1.43 -7.45
CA SER A 44 -4.61 -0.29 -6.55
C SER A 44 -3.43 -0.40 -5.59
N VAL A 45 -2.95 0.74 -5.09
CA VAL A 45 -1.80 0.83 -4.18
C VAL A 45 -2.21 1.53 -2.90
N THR A 46 -1.85 0.96 -1.75
CA THR A 46 -1.89 1.69 -0.49
C THR A 46 -0.45 2.00 -0.07
N GLU A 47 -0.12 3.26 0.07
CA GLU A 47 1.17 3.72 0.58
C GLU A 47 1.07 3.99 2.07
N VAL A 48 1.98 3.41 2.81
CA VAL A 48 2.18 3.68 4.23
C VAL A 48 3.52 4.39 4.37
N SER A 49 3.49 5.69 4.68
CA SER A 49 4.68 6.50 4.95
C SER A 49 4.84 6.68 6.45
N VAL A 50 6.01 6.36 6.96
CA VAL A 50 6.38 6.52 8.37
C VAL A 50 7.72 7.22 8.44
N ASP A 51 7.70 8.45 8.91
CA ASP A 51 8.91 9.27 9.07
C ASP A 51 9.14 9.63 10.52
N SER A 52 10.41 9.75 10.92
CA SER A 52 10.76 10.27 12.22
C SER A 52 10.42 11.77 12.29
N TYR A 53 9.72 12.15 13.34
CA TYR A 53 9.18 13.48 13.52
C TYR A 53 9.68 14.02 14.86
N SER A 54 10.79 14.71 14.86
CA SER A 54 11.47 15.15 16.09
C SER A 54 11.40 16.65 16.35
N GLU A 55 10.65 17.39 15.51
CA GLU A 55 10.65 18.87 15.60
C GLU A 55 9.32 19.37 16.19
N ASP A 56 9.39 20.09 17.29
CA ASP A 56 8.24 20.58 18.07
C ASP A 56 7.27 21.51 17.30
N TYR A 57 7.67 22.02 16.14
CA TYR A 57 6.84 22.94 15.33
C TYR A 57 5.93 22.25 14.31
N TYR A 58 6.04 20.95 14.18
CA TYR A 58 5.13 20.20 13.32
C TYR A 58 3.93 19.70 14.13
N THR A 59 2.73 20.08 13.73
CA THR A 59 1.50 19.62 14.37
C THR A 59 0.74 18.65 13.45
N GLN A 60 -0.12 17.83 14.03
CA GLN A 60 -0.98 16.94 13.28
C GLN A 60 -1.87 17.74 12.30
N GLU A 61 -2.42 18.87 12.76
CA GLU A 61 -3.30 19.72 11.93
C GLU A 61 -2.56 20.26 10.71
N ALA A 62 -1.30 20.69 10.87
CA ALA A 62 -0.51 21.21 9.76
C ALA A 62 -0.19 20.11 8.73
N LEU A 63 0.14 18.90 9.19
CA LEU A 63 0.38 17.77 8.31
C LEU A 63 -0.90 17.32 7.60
N GLU A 64 -2.02 17.22 8.32
CA GLU A 64 -3.32 16.89 7.73
C GLU A 64 -3.72 17.91 6.66
N GLN A 65 -3.57 19.20 6.93
CA GLN A 65 -3.86 20.25 5.96
C GLN A 65 -2.98 20.09 4.72
N TYR A 66 -1.66 19.94 4.89
CA TYR A 66 -0.73 19.80 3.77
C TYR A 66 -1.05 18.58 2.91
N VAL A 67 -1.23 17.41 3.53
CA VAL A 67 -1.55 16.16 2.80
C VAL A 67 -2.87 16.28 2.04
N ASN A 68 -3.91 16.85 2.66
CA ASN A 68 -5.19 17.01 2.00
C ASN A 68 -5.12 18.03 0.84
N GLU A 69 -4.38 19.13 0.97
CA GLU A 69 -4.19 20.11 -0.11
C GLU A 69 -3.49 19.50 -1.32
N GLU A 70 -2.43 18.70 -1.11
CA GLU A 70 -1.72 18.00 -2.19
C GLU A 70 -2.61 16.96 -2.89
N VAL A 71 -3.32 16.14 -2.10
CA VAL A 71 -4.22 15.11 -2.63
C VAL A 71 -5.41 15.73 -3.37
N ASP A 72 -6.02 16.79 -2.83
CA ASP A 72 -7.13 17.45 -3.49
C ASP A 72 -6.68 18.14 -4.79
N THR A 73 -5.51 18.79 -4.79
CA THR A 73 -4.91 19.37 -6.00
C THR A 73 -4.72 18.34 -7.09
N TYR A 74 -4.19 17.17 -6.74
CA TYR A 74 -4.01 16.06 -7.70
C TYR A 74 -5.37 15.54 -8.22
N ASN A 75 -6.33 15.30 -7.33
CA ASN A 75 -7.66 14.81 -7.71
C ASN A 75 -8.44 15.80 -8.59
N GLU A 76 -8.25 17.11 -8.42
CA GLU A 76 -8.83 18.14 -9.29
C GLU A 76 -8.27 18.07 -10.72
N GLN A 77 -6.97 17.79 -10.86
CA GLN A 77 -6.29 17.62 -12.14
C GLN A 77 -6.58 16.28 -12.80
N HIS A 78 -6.88 15.24 -12.00
CA HIS A 78 -7.13 13.87 -12.43
C HIS A 78 -8.51 13.39 -11.92
N PRO A 79 -9.62 13.97 -12.40
CA PRO A 79 -10.94 13.62 -11.89
C PRO A 79 -11.29 12.18 -12.22
N ALA A 80 -11.85 11.47 -11.23
CA ALA A 80 -12.35 10.12 -11.44
C ALA A 80 -13.41 10.10 -12.57
N ALA A 81 -13.35 9.10 -13.43
CA ALA A 81 -14.27 8.97 -14.56
C ALA A 81 -15.75 8.97 -14.15
N SER A 82 -16.07 8.54 -12.93
CA SER A 82 -17.44 8.54 -12.39
C SER A 82 -17.89 9.91 -11.90
N GLY A 83 -16.99 10.86 -11.66
CA GLY A 83 -17.27 12.15 -11.05
C GLY A 83 -17.78 12.09 -9.61
N LYS A 84 -17.67 10.94 -8.94
CA LYS A 84 -18.14 10.75 -7.55
C LYS A 84 -17.00 10.83 -6.56
N GLU A 85 -17.21 11.52 -5.45
CA GLU A 85 -16.26 11.69 -4.34
C GLU A 85 -15.66 10.35 -3.86
N LYS A 86 -16.50 9.32 -3.74
CA LYS A 86 -16.07 7.99 -3.30
C LYS A 86 -15.10 7.29 -4.26
N ASP A 87 -15.02 7.75 -5.50
CA ASP A 87 -14.20 7.18 -6.55
C ASP A 87 -12.98 8.07 -6.86
N LYS A 88 -12.59 9.00 -5.97
CA LYS A 88 -11.37 9.81 -6.09
C LYS A 88 -10.17 8.92 -6.43
N VAL A 89 -9.26 9.46 -7.23
CA VAL A 89 -8.06 8.75 -7.68
C VAL A 89 -7.09 8.51 -6.53
N ILE A 90 -6.98 9.49 -5.61
CA ILE A 90 -6.23 9.35 -4.36
C ILE A 90 -7.15 9.66 -3.19
N LYS A 91 -7.03 8.87 -2.12
CA LYS A 91 -7.75 9.10 -0.86
C LYS A 91 -6.77 9.13 0.30
N VAL A 92 -6.99 10.05 1.21
CA VAL A 92 -6.30 10.08 2.50
C VAL A 92 -7.04 9.13 3.44
N ASP A 93 -6.39 8.03 3.85
CA ASP A 93 -6.95 7.09 4.84
C ASP A 93 -6.60 7.53 6.26
N THR A 94 -5.34 7.84 6.51
CA THR A 94 -4.85 8.19 7.84
C THR A 94 -3.76 9.25 7.75
N VAL A 95 -3.84 10.28 8.59
CA VAL A 95 -2.72 11.15 8.96
C VAL A 95 -2.63 11.15 10.48
N LYS A 96 -1.48 10.78 11.02
CA LYS A 96 -1.27 10.70 12.47
C LYS A 96 0.14 11.12 12.84
N VAL A 97 0.25 12.03 13.78
CA VAL A 97 1.50 12.45 14.41
C VAL A 97 1.55 11.89 15.83
N SER A 98 2.67 11.31 16.21
CA SER A 98 3.00 10.84 17.55
C SER A 98 4.28 11.54 18.05
N GLU A 99 4.71 11.26 19.28
CA GLU A 99 5.90 11.88 19.85
C GLU A 99 7.17 11.66 19.01
N ASP A 100 7.28 10.50 18.35
CA ASP A 100 8.51 10.10 17.66
C ASP A 100 8.37 9.98 16.14
N ASN A 101 7.14 9.94 15.61
CA ASN A 101 6.92 9.74 14.18
C ASN A 101 5.62 10.34 13.66
N ALA A 102 5.60 10.62 12.36
CA ALA A 102 4.41 10.88 11.58
C ALA A 102 4.10 9.65 10.71
N ARG A 103 2.82 9.33 10.59
CA ARG A 103 2.31 8.26 9.74
C ARG A 103 1.24 8.82 8.81
N VAL A 104 1.45 8.63 7.52
CA VAL A 104 0.47 8.97 6.47
C VAL A 104 0.12 7.69 5.73
N VAL A 105 -1.17 7.47 5.47
CA VAL A 105 -1.65 6.36 4.64
C VAL A 105 -2.50 6.95 3.52
N LEU A 106 -2.09 6.68 2.29
CA LEU A 106 -2.78 7.10 1.07
C LEU A 106 -3.20 5.89 0.25
N ASP A 107 -4.44 5.90 -0.25
CA ASP A 107 -4.95 4.90 -1.18
C ASP A 107 -4.99 5.48 -2.59
N PHE A 108 -4.30 4.85 -3.51
CA PHE A 108 -4.25 5.17 -4.93
C PHE A 108 -5.09 4.18 -5.73
N ALA A 109 -5.92 4.67 -6.62
CA ALA A 109 -6.79 3.85 -7.46
C ALA A 109 -6.02 2.92 -8.42
N SER A 110 -4.76 3.24 -8.73
CA SER A 110 -3.89 2.43 -9.60
C SER A 110 -2.41 2.68 -9.33
N VAL A 111 -1.55 1.80 -9.84
CA VAL A 111 -0.10 2.00 -9.87
C VAL A 111 0.27 3.28 -10.63
N GLU A 112 -0.43 3.62 -11.71
CA GLU A 112 -0.17 4.85 -12.48
C GLU A 112 -0.41 6.09 -11.62
N ALA A 113 -1.49 6.14 -10.86
CA ALA A 113 -1.77 7.25 -9.94
C ALA A 113 -0.69 7.39 -8.87
N TYR A 114 -0.22 6.27 -8.31
CA TYR A 114 0.89 6.26 -7.35
C TYR A 114 2.19 6.79 -7.97
N THR A 115 2.56 6.28 -9.15
CA THR A 115 3.83 6.67 -9.81
C THR A 115 3.83 8.11 -10.26
N ASP A 116 2.69 8.62 -10.74
CA ASP A 116 2.54 10.00 -11.16
C ASP A 116 2.60 10.97 -9.98
N PHE A 117 1.80 10.73 -8.94
CA PHE A 117 1.77 11.56 -7.73
C PHE A 117 3.12 11.66 -7.03
N ASN A 118 3.80 10.51 -6.87
CA ASN A 118 5.09 10.44 -6.16
C ASN A 118 6.30 10.68 -7.07
N SER A 119 6.13 10.92 -8.38
CA SER A 119 7.23 10.95 -9.36
C SER A 119 8.14 9.71 -9.23
N ALA A 120 7.53 8.54 -8.97
CA ALA A 120 8.20 7.28 -8.70
C ALA A 120 8.14 6.34 -9.91
N SER A 121 8.82 5.21 -9.82
CA SER A 121 8.71 4.12 -10.80
C SER A 121 8.32 2.83 -10.09
N LEU A 122 7.31 2.17 -10.62
CA LEU A 122 6.79 0.90 -10.12
C LEU A 122 6.12 0.15 -11.28
N ASP A 123 6.48 -1.11 -11.50
CA ASP A 123 5.80 -1.95 -12.49
C ASP A 123 4.80 -2.88 -11.78
N TYR A 124 3.61 -3.01 -12.34
CA TYR A 124 2.62 -4.00 -11.94
C TYR A 124 2.06 -4.69 -13.18
N VAL A 125 2.62 -5.85 -13.51
CA VAL A 125 2.35 -6.56 -14.76
C VAL A 125 2.30 -8.06 -14.54
N LYS A 126 1.85 -8.81 -15.53
CA LYS A 126 2.13 -10.26 -15.56
C LYS A 126 3.64 -10.48 -15.57
N ALA A 127 4.10 -11.51 -14.88
CA ALA A 127 5.52 -11.80 -14.81
C ALA A 127 6.12 -12.00 -16.22
N SER A 128 5.37 -12.57 -17.17
CA SER A 128 5.77 -12.69 -18.56
C SER A 128 6.03 -11.35 -19.28
N GLU A 129 5.45 -10.25 -18.80
CA GLU A 129 5.47 -8.91 -19.42
C GLU A 129 6.53 -7.97 -18.85
N LEU A 130 7.25 -8.39 -17.78
CA LEU A 130 8.33 -7.60 -17.20
C LEU A 130 9.38 -7.19 -18.25
N SER A 131 10.01 -6.04 -18.02
CA SER A 131 11.08 -5.53 -18.86
C SER A 131 12.29 -6.48 -18.91
N ASN A 132 13.10 -6.39 -19.94
CA ASN A 132 14.27 -7.23 -20.10
C ASN A 132 15.32 -6.98 -18.99
N ASP A 133 15.42 -5.75 -18.50
CA ASP A 133 16.36 -5.38 -17.45
C ASP A 133 15.98 -6.07 -16.11
N VAL A 134 14.68 -6.13 -15.80
CA VAL A 134 14.18 -6.85 -14.62
C VAL A 134 14.30 -8.37 -14.81
N LYS A 135 14.04 -8.88 -16.01
CA LYS A 135 14.23 -10.31 -16.34
C LYS A 135 15.69 -10.78 -16.30
N ALA A 136 16.64 -9.85 -16.39
CA ALA A 136 18.06 -10.17 -16.26
C ALA A 136 18.53 -10.38 -14.81
N LEU A 137 17.68 -10.06 -13.82
CA LEU A 137 18.01 -10.24 -12.42
C LEU A 137 18.08 -11.75 -12.05
N SER A 138 19.04 -12.09 -11.20
CA SER A 138 19.09 -13.42 -10.57
C SER A 138 17.96 -13.53 -9.52
N LEU A 139 17.33 -14.69 -9.49
CA LEU A 139 16.17 -14.96 -8.64
C LEU A 139 16.47 -16.01 -7.57
N LYS A 140 15.75 -15.87 -6.47
CA LYS A 140 15.59 -16.87 -5.43
C LYS A 140 14.11 -17.12 -5.15
N ASP A 141 13.79 -18.27 -4.61
CA ASP A 141 12.44 -18.58 -4.16
C ASP A 141 12.12 -17.87 -2.82
N ALA A 142 10.88 -18.03 -2.35
CA ALA A 142 10.43 -17.43 -1.10
C ALA A 142 11.19 -17.94 0.15
N ASP A 143 11.83 -19.09 0.06
CA ASP A 143 12.65 -19.68 1.14
C ASP A 143 14.13 -19.23 1.05
N GLY A 144 14.46 -18.38 0.06
CA GLY A 144 15.80 -17.83 -0.14
C GLY A 144 16.77 -18.74 -0.90
N GLN A 145 16.26 -19.83 -1.52
CA GLN A 145 17.08 -20.71 -2.34
C GLN A 145 17.25 -20.13 -3.74
N SER A 146 18.48 -20.01 -4.23
CA SER A 146 18.72 -19.50 -5.57
C SER A 146 18.09 -20.41 -6.63
N VAL A 147 17.28 -19.82 -7.51
CA VAL A 147 16.69 -20.49 -8.67
C VAL A 147 17.36 -20.07 -9.97
N GLY A 148 18.27 -19.10 -9.90
CA GLY A 148 19.07 -18.65 -11.04
C GLY A 148 18.33 -17.67 -11.96
N ALA A 149 18.30 -17.98 -13.25
CA ALA A 149 17.77 -17.06 -14.24
C ALA A 149 16.25 -17.13 -14.36
N TRP A 150 15.68 -16.08 -14.93
CA TRP A 150 14.24 -15.96 -15.27
C TRP A 150 13.66 -17.20 -15.98
N SER A 151 14.45 -17.82 -16.85
CA SER A 151 14.03 -19.02 -17.59
C SER A 151 13.69 -20.24 -16.71
N ALA A 152 14.01 -20.20 -15.42
CA ALA A 152 13.63 -21.23 -14.46
C ALA A 152 12.16 -21.12 -13.99
N ILE A 153 11.48 -20.00 -14.26
CA ILE A 153 10.07 -19.82 -13.90
C ILE A 153 9.21 -20.52 -14.95
N GLU A 154 8.55 -21.58 -14.54
CA GLU A 154 7.54 -22.26 -15.38
C GLU A 154 6.26 -21.42 -15.42
N LYS A 155 5.71 -21.19 -16.64
CA LYS A 155 4.46 -20.46 -16.88
C LYS A 155 4.42 -19.08 -16.20
N PRO A 156 5.34 -18.17 -16.56
CA PRO A 156 5.39 -16.83 -15.96
C PRO A 156 4.10 -16.03 -16.15
N GLU A 157 3.27 -16.37 -17.15
CA GLU A 157 1.94 -15.78 -17.36
C GLU A 157 0.94 -16.07 -16.21
N ASP A 158 1.18 -17.11 -15.41
CA ASP A 158 0.34 -17.44 -14.25
C ASP A 158 0.63 -16.60 -13.02
N TYR A 159 1.72 -15.84 -13.03
CA TYR A 159 2.16 -15.02 -11.90
C TYR A 159 1.92 -13.53 -12.17
N GLN A 160 1.67 -12.80 -11.08
CA GLN A 160 1.75 -11.35 -11.06
C GLN A 160 3.15 -10.94 -10.61
N ALA A 161 3.62 -9.79 -11.08
CA ALA A 161 4.94 -9.27 -10.71
C ALA A 161 4.89 -7.79 -10.39
N VAL A 162 5.76 -7.39 -9.45
CA VAL A 162 6.02 -6.00 -9.09
C VAL A 162 7.51 -5.73 -9.35
N GLY A 163 7.81 -4.83 -10.29
CA GLY A 163 9.15 -4.27 -10.49
C GLY A 163 9.32 -3.04 -9.61
N ILE A 164 10.41 -2.97 -8.86
CA ILE A 164 10.63 -1.99 -7.79
C ILE A 164 11.92 -1.23 -8.08
N TYR A 165 11.85 0.11 -8.02
CA TYR A 165 12.94 1.00 -8.38
C TYR A 165 13.37 1.97 -7.25
N ALA A 166 12.82 1.79 -6.05
CA ALA A 166 13.26 2.46 -4.82
C ALA A 166 13.34 1.47 -3.66
N PRO A 167 14.30 1.60 -2.72
CA PRO A 167 14.33 0.77 -1.52
C PRO A 167 13.08 0.97 -0.68
N VAL A 168 12.28 -0.08 -0.51
CA VAL A 168 10.99 -0.02 0.21
C VAL A 168 10.54 -1.42 0.63
N GLN A 169 9.74 -1.51 1.67
CA GLN A 169 8.99 -2.72 1.98
C GLN A 169 7.77 -2.81 1.05
N VAL A 170 7.48 -4.00 0.54
CA VAL A 170 6.31 -4.25 -0.33
C VAL A 170 5.51 -5.41 0.21
N ALA A 171 4.21 -5.20 0.33
CA ALA A 171 3.25 -6.25 0.61
C ALA A 171 2.35 -6.47 -0.61
N VAL A 172 2.11 -7.72 -0.98
CA VAL A 172 1.33 -8.10 -2.16
C VAL A 172 0.09 -8.91 -1.76
N SER A 173 -0.97 -8.83 -2.54
CA SER A 173 -2.24 -9.52 -2.29
C SER A 173 -2.22 -11.04 -2.57
N GLY A 174 -1.03 -11.63 -2.69
CA GLY A 174 -0.85 -13.05 -2.96
C GLY A 174 0.32 -13.66 -2.19
N LYS A 175 0.62 -14.93 -2.46
CA LYS A 175 1.79 -15.58 -1.90
C LYS A 175 3.01 -15.34 -2.79
N ILE A 176 4.08 -14.80 -2.21
CA ILE A 176 5.36 -14.61 -2.88
C ILE A 176 5.92 -15.99 -3.29
N ALA A 177 6.33 -16.11 -4.54
CA ALA A 177 6.92 -17.31 -5.10
C ALA A 177 8.41 -17.12 -5.38
N TYR A 178 8.76 -15.98 -6.00
CA TYR A 178 10.15 -15.66 -6.34
C TYR A 178 10.42 -14.18 -6.09
N VAL A 179 11.67 -13.87 -5.79
CA VAL A 179 12.19 -12.50 -5.65
C VAL A 179 13.58 -12.40 -6.24
N SER A 180 14.02 -11.18 -6.61
CA SER A 180 15.43 -10.95 -6.95
C SER A 180 16.34 -11.10 -5.72
N GLU A 181 17.63 -11.37 -5.94
CA GLU A 181 18.63 -11.65 -4.88
C GLU A 181 18.70 -10.55 -3.82
N ASN A 182 18.47 -9.29 -4.20
CA ASN A 182 18.48 -8.09 -3.35
C ASN A 182 17.17 -7.84 -2.60
N VAL A 183 16.26 -8.80 -2.54
CA VAL A 183 14.97 -8.73 -1.83
C VAL A 183 14.95 -9.77 -0.73
N THR A 184 14.53 -9.38 0.46
CA THR A 184 14.34 -10.28 1.61
C THR A 184 12.86 -10.51 1.87
N VAL A 185 12.40 -11.75 1.75
CA VAL A 185 11.03 -12.14 2.11
C VAL A 185 10.91 -12.17 3.63
N THR A 186 10.01 -11.35 4.17
CA THR A 186 9.78 -11.22 5.63
C THR A 186 8.53 -11.95 6.11
N ASP A 187 7.56 -12.16 5.19
CA ASP A 187 6.32 -12.91 5.42
C ASP A 187 5.90 -13.51 4.06
N LYS A 188 4.94 -14.43 4.07
CA LYS A 188 4.39 -15.07 2.86
C LYS A 188 3.97 -14.10 1.75
N SER A 189 3.65 -12.86 2.09
CA SER A 189 3.15 -11.80 1.20
C SER A 189 3.90 -10.47 1.36
N THR A 190 4.96 -10.42 2.13
CA THR A 190 5.71 -9.19 2.42
C THR A 190 7.19 -9.42 2.20
N ALA A 191 7.84 -8.46 1.56
CA ALA A 191 9.27 -8.50 1.31
C ALA A 191 9.87 -7.09 1.38
N LYS A 192 11.17 -7.01 1.73
CA LYS A 192 11.94 -5.78 1.82
C LYS A 192 12.94 -5.73 0.69
N CYS A 193 12.92 -4.62 -0.05
CA CYS A 193 13.90 -4.31 -1.09
C CYS A 193 14.98 -3.41 -0.50
N ASP A 194 16.22 -3.91 -0.47
CA ASP A 194 17.34 -3.16 0.07
C ASP A 194 18.08 -2.34 -1.01
N SER A 195 17.96 -2.75 -2.27
CA SER A 195 18.54 -2.05 -3.42
C SER A 195 17.75 -2.31 -4.69
N THR A 196 17.99 -1.52 -5.76
CA THR A 196 17.20 -1.52 -7.00
C THR A 196 18.07 -1.66 -8.24
N PRO A 197 17.54 -2.15 -9.37
CA PRO A 197 16.15 -2.65 -9.53
C PRO A 197 15.92 -3.95 -8.78
N ALA A 198 14.65 -4.20 -8.41
CA ALA A 198 14.24 -5.41 -7.72
C ALA A 198 12.91 -5.94 -8.27
N VAL A 199 12.60 -7.21 -7.99
CA VAL A 199 11.33 -7.81 -8.42
C VAL A 199 10.77 -8.75 -7.36
N ILE A 200 9.45 -8.71 -7.23
CA ILE A 200 8.64 -9.66 -6.45
C ILE A 200 7.65 -10.31 -7.39
N ILE A 201 7.59 -11.65 -7.39
CA ILE A 201 6.73 -12.47 -8.24
C ILE A 201 5.85 -13.32 -7.34
N TYR A 202 4.54 -13.30 -7.56
CA TYR A 202 3.58 -13.91 -6.64
C TYR A 202 2.31 -14.44 -7.33
N LYS A 203 1.52 -15.24 -6.60
CA LYS A 203 0.20 -15.78 -6.99
C LYS A 203 -0.86 -15.48 -5.96
#